data_54915e6c5aa209de827dfc8997be768f
#
_entry.id   54915e6c5aa209de827dfc8997be768f
#
_cell.length_a   1.000
_cell.length_b   1.000
_cell.length_c   1.000
_cell.angle_alpha   90.00
_cell.angle_beta   90.00
_cell.angle_gamma   90.00
#
_symmetry.space_group_name_H-M   'P 1'
#
loop_
_entity.id
_entity.type
_entity.pdbx_description
1 polymer ?
#
loop_
_entity_poly.entity_id
_entity_poly.type
_entity_poly.pdbx_seq_one_letter_code
_entity_poly.pdbx_strand_id
1 'polypeptide(L)'
;ISLVFFVLLTTNAKGQTADSIISNMDDIEVSLLTCGPGNEVYSLFGHTAIRVCQPSRGMDIVVNYGMFSFKQKYFIPRFVLGLTDYQMGITTFDDFKAEYEYEQRWVFEQTLNLTSKEKSALLQAIDRNYKPENVTYRYNFFYNNCTTKARDLIAANIDGKIKYNSATSEYPSFRELCHSKTSSHRWSQFGNDLLLGIQADLPTNISEQQFLPENLEHDFSLATIETNTDEANNTTIGANNASPRKLVSHEEYIIPKY
;
A
#
# COMPACT_ATOMS: atom_id res chain seq x y z
N ILE A 1 6.05 18.36 14.11
CA ILE A 1 5.41 17.69 12.97
C ILE A 1 4.14 16.93 13.42
N SER A 2 3.87 16.86 14.73
CA SER A 2 2.66 16.23 15.31
C SER A 2 1.36 17.05 15.13
N LEU A 3 1.40 18.20 14.44
CA LEU A 3 0.28 19.17 14.44
C LEU A 3 -0.72 18.97 13.29
N VAL A 4 -0.38 18.22 12.23
CA VAL A 4 -1.21 18.17 11.02
C VAL A 4 -2.35 17.15 11.13
N PHE A 5 -2.16 16.05 11.86
CA PHE A 5 -3.20 15.02 12.03
C PHE A 5 -4.19 15.33 13.17
N PHE A 6 -3.76 16.14 14.16
CA PHE A 6 -4.60 16.53 15.29
C PHE A 6 -5.74 17.51 14.92
N VAL A 7 -5.61 18.20 13.78
CA VAL A 7 -6.66 19.13 13.27
C VAL A 7 -7.87 18.38 12.70
N LEU A 8 -7.74 17.11 12.35
CA LEU A 8 -8.86 16.29 11.82
C LEU A 8 -9.83 15.81 12.91
N LEU A 9 -9.43 15.79 14.18
CA LEU A 9 -10.22 15.20 15.25
C LEU A 9 -10.59 16.13 16.41
N THR A 10 -10.09 17.39 16.48
CA THR A 10 -10.34 18.28 17.62
C THR A 10 -11.00 19.62 17.29
N THR A 11 -11.84 19.70 16.28
CA THR A 11 -12.74 20.85 16.16
C THR A 11 -14.12 20.51 16.76
N ASN A 12 -14.31 20.95 17.99
CA ASN A 12 -15.59 21.19 18.68
C ASN A 12 -16.64 20.08 18.57
N ALA A 13 -16.75 19.28 19.63
CA ALA A 13 -17.94 18.50 19.97
C ALA A 13 -19.17 19.42 20.18
N LYS A 14 -19.73 19.95 19.09
CA LYS A 14 -21.10 20.50 19.04
C LYS A 14 -21.71 20.05 17.72
N GLY A 15 -22.48 18.93 17.78
CA GLY A 15 -23.58 18.67 16.87
C GLY A 15 -23.25 18.54 15.38
N GLN A 16 -22.15 17.89 14.98
CA GLN A 16 -22.04 17.43 13.60
C GLN A 16 -22.93 16.19 13.46
N THR A 17 -23.96 16.31 12.62
CA THR A 17 -24.82 15.18 12.26
C THR A 17 -24.03 14.18 11.44
N ALA A 18 -24.41 12.89 11.45
CA ALA A 18 -23.78 11.84 10.64
C ALA A 18 -23.64 12.25 9.17
N ASP A 19 -24.63 12.99 8.63
CA ASP A 19 -24.61 13.51 7.26
C ASP A 19 -23.48 14.51 7.00
N SER A 20 -23.11 15.36 7.99
CA SER A 20 -22.01 16.32 7.81
C SER A 20 -20.62 15.64 7.88
N ILE A 21 -20.52 14.50 8.57
CA ILE A 21 -19.29 13.69 8.61
C ILE A 21 -19.14 12.95 7.27
N ILE A 22 -20.25 12.41 6.75
CA ILE A 22 -20.28 11.70 5.47
C ILE A 22 -19.94 12.66 4.31
N SER A 23 -20.58 13.85 4.27
CA SER A 23 -20.31 14.86 3.22
C SER A 23 -18.85 15.36 3.23
N ASN A 24 -18.15 15.22 4.37
CA ASN A 24 -16.74 15.62 4.48
C ASN A 24 -15.77 14.52 3.99
N MET A 25 -16.26 13.32 3.66
CA MET A 25 -15.44 12.24 3.09
C MET A 25 -15.53 12.16 1.55
N ASP A 26 -16.51 12.84 0.95
CA ASP A 26 -16.76 12.73 -0.49
C ASP A 26 -15.66 13.40 -1.33
N ASP A 27 -15.03 14.46 -0.83
CA ASP A 27 -13.90 15.13 -1.47
C ASP A 27 -12.53 14.54 -1.11
N ILE A 28 -12.50 13.48 -0.31
CA ILE A 28 -11.27 12.73 -0.04
C ILE A 28 -11.05 11.70 -1.13
N GLU A 29 -9.88 11.75 -1.73
CA GLU A 29 -9.38 10.72 -2.62
C GLU A 29 -8.28 9.93 -1.92
N VAL A 30 -8.31 8.61 -2.10
CA VAL A 30 -7.26 7.71 -1.62
C VAL A 30 -6.73 6.91 -2.79
N SER A 31 -5.44 6.92 -2.96
CA SER A 31 -4.78 6.25 -4.09
C SER A 31 -3.66 5.34 -3.61
N LEU A 32 -3.43 4.25 -4.33
CA LEU A 32 -2.21 3.47 -4.26
C LEU A 32 -1.19 4.08 -5.22
N LEU A 33 0.00 4.39 -4.71
CA LEU A 33 1.13 4.84 -5.52
C LEU A 33 2.11 3.67 -5.71
N THR A 34 2.40 3.35 -6.97
CA THR A 34 3.45 2.40 -7.35
C THR A 34 4.62 3.17 -7.95
N CYS A 35 5.79 3.00 -7.36
CA CYS A 35 7.00 3.73 -7.74
C CYS A 35 8.00 2.79 -8.40
N GLY A 36 8.56 3.24 -9.50
CA GLY A 36 9.57 2.51 -10.25
C GLY A 36 10.83 2.19 -9.45
N PRO A 37 11.63 1.21 -9.91
CA PRO A 37 12.90 0.88 -9.29
C PRO A 37 13.87 2.06 -9.40
N GLY A 38 14.78 2.15 -8.42
CA GLY A 38 15.93 3.05 -8.44
C GLY A 38 17.23 2.29 -8.61
N ASN A 39 18.34 3.00 -8.52
CA ASN A 39 19.68 2.42 -8.72
C ASN A 39 20.28 1.81 -7.45
N GLU A 40 19.78 2.19 -6.29
CA GLU A 40 20.28 1.71 -5.01
C GLU A 40 19.69 0.33 -4.69
N VAL A 41 20.46 -0.52 -4.02
CA VAL A 41 20.09 -1.92 -3.71
C VAL A 41 18.71 -2.03 -3.05
N TYR A 42 18.39 -1.10 -2.14
CA TYR A 42 17.10 -1.07 -1.43
C TYR A 42 15.93 -0.57 -2.30
N SER A 43 16.21 0.12 -3.41
CA SER A 43 15.21 0.66 -4.32
C SER A 43 15.00 -0.16 -5.60
N LEU A 44 15.78 -1.23 -5.83
CA LEU A 44 15.70 -2.08 -7.02
C LEU A 44 14.33 -2.72 -7.23
N PHE A 45 13.59 -2.92 -6.16
CA PHE A 45 12.27 -3.57 -6.19
C PHE A 45 11.11 -2.58 -6.35
N GLY A 46 11.41 -1.28 -6.44
CA GLY A 46 10.39 -0.24 -6.43
C GLY A 46 9.89 0.07 -5.02
N HIS A 47 8.74 0.77 -4.95
CA HIS A 47 8.10 1.13 -3.69
C HIS A 47 6.59 1.22 -3.86
N THR A 48 5.86 1.06 -2.76
CA THR A 48 4.41 1.28 -2.70
C THR A 48 4.08 2.22 -1.54
N ALA A 49 3.24 3.23 -1.82
CA ALA A 49 2.75 4.17 -0.83
C ALA A 49 1.24 4.40 -0.99
N ILE A 50 0.62 5.05 -0.02
CA ILE A 50 -0.79 5.45 -0.06
C ILE A 50 -0.85 6.98 -0.06
N ARG A 51 -1.46 7.57 -1.09
CA ARG A 51 -1.77 9.00 -1.13
C ARG A 51 -3.16 9.26 -0.57
N VAL A 52 -3.28 10.32 0.21
CA VAL A 52 -4.57 10.84 0.69
C VAL A 52 -4.64 12.31 0.33
N CYS A 53 -5.57 12.66 -0.55
CA CYS A 53 -5.81 14.01 -1.00
C CYS A 53 -7.19 14.49 -0.54
N GLN A 54 -7.25 15.70 0.04
CA GLN A 54 -8.49 16.40 0.35
C GLN A 54 -8.37 17.85 -0.10
N PRO A 55 -8.79 18.17 -1.35
CA PRO A 55 -8.62 19.50 -1.95
C PRO A 55 -9.28 20.62 -1.17
N SER A 56 -10.48 20.38 -0.61
CA SER A 56 -11.20 21.39 0.18
C SER A 56 -10.46 21.87 1.42
N ARG A 57 -9.49 21.09 1.90
CA ARG A 57 -8.63 21.41 3.07
C ARG A 57 -7.19 21.71 2.69
N GLY A 58 -6.83 21.67 1.42
CA GLY A 58 -5.45 21.80 0.98
C GLY A 58 -4.54 20.71 1.53
N MET A 59 -5.08 19.52 1.82
CA MET A 59 -4.33 18.37 2.32
C MET A 59 -4.00 17.43 1.16
N ASP A 60 -2.71 17.16 0.99
CA ASP A 60 -2.20 16.18 0.03
C ASP A 60 -0.96 15.52 0.62
N ILE A 61 -1.11 14.32 1.10
CA ILE A 61 -0.08 13.60 1.85
C ILE A 61 0.14 12.20 1.32
N VAL A 62 1.35 11.70 1.52
CA VAL A 62 1.74 10.33 1.19
C VAL A 62 2.17 9.60 2.45
N VAL A 63 1.54 8.45 2.65
CA VAL A 63 1.82 7.52 3.74
C VAL A 63 2.79 6.47 3.23
N ASN A 64 4.00 6.45 3.79
CA ASN A 64 5.08 5.55 3.43
C ASN A 64 5.29 4.51 4.52
N TYR A 65 5.25 3.23 4.16
CA TYR A 65 5.74 2.15 5.00
C TYR A 65 7.16 1.77 4.56
N GLY A 66 7.95 1.18 5.45
CA GLY A 66 9.29 0.73 5.08
C GLY A 66 10.39 1.78 5.27
N MET A 67 10.11 2.86 6.00
CA MET A 67 11.15 3.84 6.34
C MET A 67 12.13 3.23 7.34
N PHE A 68 13.43 3.34 7.06
CA PHE A 68 14.48 2.79 7.91
C PHE A 68 15.67 3.74 8.00
N SER A 69 16.59 3.46 8.91
CA SER A 69 17.81 4.22 9.05
C SER A 69 19.01 3.28 9.18
N PHE A 70 20.00 3.46 8.30
CA PHE A 70 21.30 2.77 8.39
C PHE A 70 22.08 3.11 9.67
N LYS A 71 21.69 4.15 10.40
CA LYS A 71 22.32 4.54 11.69
C LYS A 71 21.98 3.58 12.82
N GLN A 72 21.02 2.65 12.63
CA GLN A 72 20.75 1.62 13.63
C GLN A 72 21.96 0.73 13.86
N LYS A 73 22.33 0.52 15.12
CA LYS A 73 23.47 -0.33 15.49
C LYS A 73 23.28 -1.75 14.95
N TYR A 74 24.29 -2.26 14.27
CA TYR A 74 24.26 -3.59 13.63
C TYR A 74 23.11 -3.75 12.59
N PHE A 75 22.80 -2.71 11.82
CA PHE A 75 21.72 -2.75 10.83
C PHE A 75 21.84 -3.94 9.87
N ILE A 76 23.00 -4.15 9.22
CA ILE A 76 23.19 -5.22 8.23
C ILE A 76 22.99 -6.61 8.84
N PRO A 77 23.69 -7.04 9.92
CA PRO A 77 23.43 -8.34 10.52
C PRO A 77 22.00 -8.51 11.03
N ARG A 78 21.38 -7.45 11.54
CA ARG A 78 19.96 -7.49 11.94
C ARG A 78 19.01 -7.66 10.74
N PHE A 79 19.31 -7.01 9.63
CA PHE A 79 18.54 -7.15 8.39
C PHE A 79 18.60 -8.59 7.88
N VAL A 80 19.81 -9.16 7.81
CA VAL A 80 20.05 -10.56 7.42
C VAL A 80 19.26 -11.55 8.28
N LEU A 81 19.18 -11.30 9.57
CA LEU A 81 18.47 -12.15 10.53
C LEU A 81 16.96 -11.84 10.61
N GLY A 82 16.42 -10.92 9.79
CA GLY A 82 15.02 -10.50 9.85
C GLY A 82 14.66 -9.76 11.15
N LEU A 83 15.63 -9.16 11.81
CA LEU A 83 15.48 -8.47 13.11
C LEU A 83 15.47 -6.95 12.98
N THR A 84 15.25 -6.40 11.80
CA THR A 84 15.15 -4.95 11.58
C THR A 84 13.74 -4.45 11.83
N ASP A 85 13.66 -3.31 12.50
CA ASP A 85 12.42 -2.59 12.70
C ASP A 85 12.40 -1.38 11.76
N TYR A 86 11.31 -1.25 11.03
CA TYR A 86 11.03 -0.16 10.11
C TYR A 86 9.88 0.68 10.63
N GLN A 87 9.70 1.85 10.07
CA GLN A 87 8.68 2.80 10.51
C GLN A 87 7.77 3.21 9.37
N MET A 88 6.56 3.61 9.76
CA MET A 88 5.66 4.38 8.92
C MET A 88 6.08 5.85 8.98
N GLY A 89 6.02 6.54 7.84
CA GLY A 89 6.21 7.99 7.75
C GLY A 89 5.15 8.64 6.89
N ILE A 90 5.00 9.95 7.06
CA ILE A 90 4.09 10.78 6.27
C ILE A 90 4.89 11.95 5.71
N THR A 91 4.74 12.19 4.40
CA THR A 91 5.33 13.33 3.68
C THR A 91 4.24 14.10 2.94
N THR A 92 4.51 15.33 2.51
CA THR A 92 3.64 16.00 1.55
C THR A 92 3.75 15.33 0.19
N PHE A 93 2.72 15.42 -0.63
CA PHE A 93 2.78 14.87 -1.99
C PHE A 93 3.81 15.62 -2.86
N ASP A 94 3.95 16.94 -2.65
CA ASP A 94 4.94 17.74 -3.38
C ASP A 94 6.38 17.29 -3.07
N ASP A 95 6.72 17.06 -1.79
CA ASP A 95 8.05 16.57 -1.40
C ASP A 95 8.30 15.15 -1.95
N PHE A 96 7.28 14.28 -1.87
CA PHE A 96 7.34 12.94 -2.43
C PHE A 96 7.59 12.97 -3.95
N LYS A 97 6.84 13.79 -4.68
CA LYS A 97 6.97 13.93 -6.13
C LYS A 97 8.35 14.47 -6.50
N ALA A 98 8.82 15.52 -5.81
CA ALA A 98 10.13 16.11 -6.05
C ALA A 98 11.28 15.10 -5.84
N GLU A 99 11.18 14.21 -4.83
CA GLU A 99 12.16 13.14 -4.59
C GLU A 99 12.22 12.18 -5.80
N TYR A 100 11.07 11.67 -6.27
CA TYR A 100 11.02 10.73 -7.38
C TYR A 100 11.40 11.37 -8.72
N GLU A 101 11.07 12.64 -8.96
CA GLU A 101 11.54 13.40 -10.11
C GLU A 101 13.07 13.55 -10.11
N TYR A 102 13.65 13.89 -8.95
CA TYR A 102 15.11 13.99 -8.78
C TYR A 102 15.83 12.66 -9.04
N GLU A 103 15.24 11.56 -8.56
CA GLU A 103 15.76 10.21 -8.75
C GLU A 103 15.48 9.63 -10.15
N GLN A 104 14.72 10.34 -10.99
CA GLN A 104 14.28 9.89 -12.32
C GLN A 104 13.51 8.56 -12.27
N ARG A 105 12.68 8.39 -11.28
CA ARG A 105 11.84 7.21 -11.08
C ARG A 105 10.39 7.55 -11.42
N TRP A 106 9.74 6.66 -12.14
CA TRP A 106 8.32 6.83 -12.47
C TRP A 106 7.43 6.58 -11.24
N VAL A 107 6.28 7.24 -11.25
CA VAL A 107 5.22 7.04 -10.25
C VAL A 107 3.90 6.84 -10.96
N PHE A 108 3.24 5.72 -10.67
CA PHE A 108 1.92 5.37 -11.18
C PHE A 108 0.90 5.43 -10.05
N GLU A 109 -0.21 6.09 -10.28
CA GLU A 109 -1.29 6.28 -9.32
C GLU A 109 -2.53 5.49 -9.71
N GLN A 110 -3.12 4.79 -8.75
CA GLN A 110 -4.38 4.09 -8.86
C GLN A 110 -5.35 4.64 -7.81
N THR A 111 -6.31 5.48 -8.23
CA THR A 111 -7.34 6.01 -7.34
C THR A 111 -8.32 4.89 -6.96
N LEU A 112 -8.47 4.67 -5.66
CA LEU A 112 -9.31 3.59 -5.12
C LEU A 112 -10.79 3.99 -5.09
N ASN A 113 -11.64 3.09 -5.54
CA ASN A 113 -13.08 3.26 -5.56
C ASN A 113 -13.70 2.92 -4.18
N LEU A 114 -13.40 3.73 -3.18
CA LEU A 114 -13.84 3.54 -1.80
C LEU A 114 -15.13 4.32 -1.50
N THR A 115 -16.01 3.71 -0.72
CA THR A 115 -17.15 4.42 -0.11
C THR A 115 -16.69 5.35 0.99
N SER A 116 -17.50 6.36 1.37
CA SER A 116 -17.21 7.29 2.47
C SER A 116 -16.94 6.55 3.80
N LYS A 117 -17.63 5.43 4.04
CA LYS A 117 -17.40 4.56 5.21
C LYS A 117 -16.03 3.89 5.17
N GLU A 118 -15.62 3.35 4.03
CA GLU A 118 -14.31 2.71 3.84
C GLU A 118 -13.18 3.74 3.93
N LYS A 119 -13.33 4.93 3.32
CA LYS A 119 -12.39 6.04 3.46
C LYS A 119 -12.19 6.41 4.94
N SER A 120 -13.29 6.58 5.69
CA SER A 120 -13.22 6.88 7.11
C SER A 120 -12.50 5.79 7.91
N ALA A 121 -12.81 4.51 7.67
CA ALA A 121 -12.18 3.38 8.33
C ALA A 121 -10.68 3.32 8.04
N LEU A 122 -10.29 3.52 6.77
CA LEU A 122 -8.90 3.51 6.33
C LEU A 122 -8.10 4.67 6.95
N LEU A 123 -8.65 5.89 6.98
CA LEU A 123 -8.01 7.04 7.60
C LEU A 123 -7.81 6.83 9.12
N GLN A 124 -8.79 6.25 9.81
CA GLN A 124 -8.65 5.90 11.22
C GLN A 124 -7.58 4.81 11.43
N ALA A 125 -7.44 3.86 10.51
CA ALA A 125 -6.41 2.84 10.58
C ALA A 125 -5.02 3.44 10.35
N ILE A 126 -4.87 4.38 9.41
CA ILE A 126 -3.65 5.15 9.19
C ILE A 126 -3.27 5.93 10.47
N ASP A 127 -4.22 6.66 11.07
CA ASP A 127 -3.99 7.40 12.32
C ASP A 127 -3.53 6.47 13.46
N ARG A 128 -4.19 5.32 13.63
CA ARG A 128 -3.77 4.32 14.63
C ARG A 128 -2.34 3.82 14.39
N ASN A 129 -1.96 3.57 13.13
CA ASN A 129 -0.62 3.11 12.77
C ASN A 129 0.44 4.19 12.98
N TYR A 130 0.08 5.46 12.87
CA TYR A 130 1.01 6.57 13.02
C TYR A 130 1.27 6.95 14.49
N LYS A 131 0.54 6.37 15.44
CA LYS A 131 0.81 6.61 16.87
C LYS A 131 2.19 6.08 17.27
N PRO A 132 2.87 6.76 18.23
CA PRO A 132 4.23 6.37 18.65
C PRO A 132 4.40 4.90 19.02
N GLU A 133 3.36 4.30 19.61
CA GLU A 133 3.35 2.89 20.01
C GLU A 133 3.19 1.92 18.85
N ASN A 134 2.71 2.36 17.68
CA ASN A 134 2.39 1.51 16.52
C ASN A 134 3.23 1.83 15.29
N VAL A 135 3.89 2.99 15.25
CA VAL A 135 4.60 3.50 14.06
C VAL A 135 5.76 2.62 13.65
N THR A 136 6.32 1.87 14.60
CA THR A 136 7.44 0.95 14.38
C THR A 136 6.93 -0.48 14.27
N TYR A 137 7.40 -1.19 13.25
CA TYR A 137 6.99 -2.59 13.03
C TYR A 137 8.17 -3.45 12.57
N ARG A 138 8.06 -4.77 12.82
CA ARG A 138 9.04 -5.74 12.35
C ARG A 138 8.91 -5.91 10.84
N TYR A 139 9.95 -5.55 10.13
CA TYR A 139 10.01 -5.68 8.68
C TYR A 139 10.28 -7.14 8.28
N ASN A 140 9.59 -7.58 7.24
CA ASN A 140 9.91 -8.82 6.53
C ASN A 140 9.77 -8.57 5.03
N PHE A 141 10.83 -8.85 4.28
CA PHE A 141 10.93 -8.50 2.88
C PHE A 141 9.79 -9.08 2.03
N PHE A 142 9.34 -10.29 2.30
CA PHE A 142 8.28 -10.95 1.54
C PHE A 142 6.87 -10.73 2.13
N TYR A 143 6.75 -10.69 3.45
CA TYR A 143 5.45 -10.80 4.12
C TYR A 143 5.01 -9.53 4.86
N ASN A 144 5.93 -8.59 5.10
CA ASN A 144 5.63 -7.37 5.86
C ASN A 144 6.48 -6.18 5.41
N ASN A 145 6.47 -5.90 4.11
CA ASN A 145 7.18 -4.79 3.47
C ASN A 145 6.24 -3.60 3.17
N CYS A 146 6.70 -2.58 2.46
CA CYS A 146 5.89 -1.42 2.10
C CYS A 146 4.64 -1.80 1.29
N THR A 147 4.77 -2.73 0.36
CA THR A 147 3.70 -3.16 -0.54
C THR A 147 2.64 -3.99 0.18
N THR A 148 3.05 -5.03 0.92
CA THR A 148 2.13 -5.88 1.66
C THR A 148 1.43 -5.12 2.78
N LYS A 149 2.12 -4.16 3.44
CA LYS A 149 1.50 -3.26 4.43
C LYS A 149 0.41 -2.39 3.84
N ALA A 150 0.66 -1.76 2.70
CA ALA A 150 -0.34 -0.94 2.01
C ALA A 150 -1.53 -1.79 1.56
N ARG A 151 -1.28 -2.94 0.91
CA ARG A 151 -2.30 -3.91 0.51
C ARG A 151 -3.19 -4.34 1.67
N ASP A 152 -2.58 -4.81 2.74
CA ASP A 152 -3.29 -5.39 3.88
C ASP A 152 -4.09 -4.32 4.63
N LEU A 153 -3.55 -3.10 4.71
CA LEU A 153 -4.27 -1.98 5.31
C LEU A 153 -5.51 -1.61 4.48
N ILE A 154 -5.39 -1.54 3.16
CA ILE A 154 -6.52 -1.27 2.26
C ILE A 154 -7.55 -2.40 2.37
N ALA A 155 -7.12 -3.66 2.23
CA ALA A 155 -8.00 -4.81 2.26
C ALA A 155 -8.78 -4.95 3.58
N ALA A 156 -8.14 -4.64 4.72
CA ALA A 156 -8.78 -4.72 6.04
C ALA A 156 -9.84 -3.63 6.29
N ASN A 157 -9.89 -2.58 5.46
CA ASN A 157 -10.82 -1.46 5.62
C ASN A 157 -11.84 -1.34 4.48
N ILE A 158 -11.93 -2.35 3.62
CA ILE A 158 -12.97 -2.49 2.59
C ILE A 158 -14.15 -3.28 3.16
N ASP A 159 -15.36 -2.81 2.87
CA ASP A 159 -16.61 -3.50 3.24
C ASP A 159 -16.92 -4.56 2.17
N GLY A 160 -16.41 -5.76 2.38
CA GLY A 160 -16.47 -6.87 1.45
C GLY A 160 -15.14 -7.60 1.29
N LYS A 161 -15.00 -8.35 0.21
CA LYS A 161 -13.80 -9.11 -0.12
C LYS A 161 -13.22 -8.64 -1.44
N ILE A 162 -11.93 -8.34 -1.47
CA ILE A 162 -11.21 -8.08 -2.72
C ILE A 162 -11.00 -9.41 -3.44
N LYS A 163 -11.46 -9.47 -4.67
CA LYS A 163 -11.19 -10.57 -5.60
C LYS A 163 -10.20 -10.10 -6.64
N TYR A 164 -9.02 -10.69 -6.60
CA TYR A 164 -8.00 -10.48 -7.62
C TYR A 164 -8.32 -11.36 -8.82
N ASN A 165 -8.54 -10.74 -9.98
CA ASN A 165 -8.94 -11.45 -11.20
C ASN A 165 -7.72 -11.75 -12.10
N SER A 166 -6.52 -11.80 -11.52
CA SER A 166 -5.29 -12.14 -12.23
C SER A 166 -5.35 -13.56 -12.77
N ALA A 167 -5.21 -13.70 -14.07
CA ALA A 167 -5.23 -14.99 -14.75
C ALA A 167 -3.82 -15.57 -14.90
N THR A 168 -2.98 -15.50 -13.86
CA THR A 168 -1.65 -16.11 -13.95
C THR A 168 -1.74 -17.62 -13.74
N SER A 169 -1.09 -18.38 -14.60
CA SER A 169 -0.81 -19.80 -14.42
C SER A 169 0.62 -20.06 -13.94
N GLU A 170 1.39 -18.99 -13.74
CA GLU A 170 2.79 -19.06 -13.34
C GLU A 170 2.89 -18.81 -11.83
N TYR A 171 3.61 -19.69 -11.16
CA TYR A 171 3.85 -19.64 -9.73
C TYR A 171 5.36 -19.64 -9.46
N PRO A 172 6.09 -18.56 -9.88
CA PRO A 172 7.52 -18.46 -9.65
C PRO A 172 7.81 -18.46 -8.14
N SER A 173 9.01 -18.87 -7.78
CA SER A 173 9.50 -18.76 -6.42
C SER A 173 9.82 -17.30 -6.07
N PHE A 174 9.91 -16.98 -4.78
CA PHE A 174 10.38 -15.66 -4.33
C PHE A 174 11.75 -15.33 -4.92
N ARG A 175 12.65 -16.33 -5.03
CA ARG A 175 13.98 -16.16 -5.61
C ARG A 175 13.91 -15.76 -7.08
N GLU A 176 13.08 -16.43 -7.88
CA GLU A 176 12.89 -16.09 -9.30
C GLU A 176 12.30 -14.69 -9.45
N LEU A 177 11.34 -14.29 -8.60
CA LEU A 177 10.80 -12.94 -8.58
C LEU A 177 11.88 -11.89 -8.23
N CYS A 178 12.75 -12.18 -7.25
CA CYS A 178 13.88 -11.31 -6.92
C CYS A 178 14.88 -11.22 -8.09
N HIS A 179 15.19 -12.34 -8.74
CA HIS A 179 16.08 -12.38 -9.90
C HIS A 179 15.57 -11.54 -11.07
N SER A 180 14.25 -11.53 -11.31
CA SER A 180 13.66 -10.70 -12.36
C SER A 180 13.93 -9.20 -12.17
N LYS A 181 14.07 -8.74 -10.92
CA LYS A 181 14.33 -7.34 -10.57
C LYS A 181 15.83 -7.02 -10.42
N THR A 182 16.68 -8.03 -10.26
CA THR A 182 18.11 -7.84 -9.99
C THR A 182 19.02 -8.34 -11.13
N SER A 183 18.48 -8.74 -12.26
CA SER A 183 19.19 -9.35 -13.39
C SER A 183 20.33 -8.47 -13.92
N SER A 184 20.18 -7.14 -13.91
CA SER A 184 21.22 -6.18 -14.31
C SER A 184 22.23 -5.88 -13.19
N HIS A 185 22.03 -6.37 -11.96
CA HIS A 185 22.83 -6.07 -10.77
C HIS A 185 23.40 -7.36 -10.14
N ARG A 186 24.31 -8.02 -10.84
CA ARG A 186 24.84 -9.35 -10.48
C ARG A 186 25.33 -9.49 -9.04
N TRP A 187 25.97 -8.46 -8.50
CA TRP A 187 26.46 -8.47 -7.12
C TRP A 187 25.32 -8.38 -6.10
N SER A 188 24.30 -7.57 -6.41
CA SER A 188 23.09 -7.49 -5.57
C SER A 188 22.31 -8.81 -5.61
N GLN A 189 22.21 -9.43 -6.79
CA GLN A 189 21.60 -10.74 -6.96
C GLN A 189 22.32 -11.80 -6.12
N PHE A 190 23.64 -11.89 -6.24
CA PHE A 190 24.45 -12.81 -5.45
C PHE A 190 24.30 -12.58 -3.94
N GLY A 191 24.31 -11.32 -3.50
CA GLY A 191 24.07 -10.95 -2.10
C GLY A 191 22.69 -11.41 -1.61
N ASN A 192 21.65 -11.17 -2.39
CA ASN A 192 20.30 -11.63 -2.09
C ASN A 192 20.23 -13.16 -1.98
N ASP A 193 20.86 -13.88 -2.91
CA ASP A 193 20.88 -15.35 -2.90
C ASP A 193 21.52 -15.95 -1.66
N LEU A 194 22.52 -15.30 -1.11
CA LEU A 194 23.16 -15.71 0.15
C LEU A 194 22.24 -15.49 1.37
N LEU A 195 21.35 -14.48 1.30
CA LEU A 195 20.47 -14.09 2.39
C LEU A 195 19.14 -14.83 2.36
N LEU A 196 18.68 -15.21 1.16
CA LEU A 196 17.43 -15.93 0.97
C LEU A 196 17.61 -17.40 1.38
N GLY A 197 16.86 -17.82 2.37
CA GLY A 197 16.81 -19.22 2.77
C GLY A 197 16.10 -20.11 1.76
N ILE A 198 16.14 -21.41 1.98
CA ILE A 198 15.53 -22.44 1.10
C ILE A 198 14.02 -22.23 0.86
N GLN A 199 13.34 -21.54 1.77
CA GLN A 199 11.91 -21.23 1.60
C GLN A 199 11.65 -20.27 0.44
N ALA A 200 12.64 -19.49 0.02
CA ALA A 200 12.52 -18.62 -1.13
C ALA A 200 12.49 -19.39 -2.47
N ASP A 201 12.79 -20.68 -2.46
CA ASP A 201 12.77 -21.55 -3.64
C ASP A 201 11.42 -22.26 -3.85
N LEU A 202 10.48 -22.10 -2.91
CA LEU A 202 9.15 -22.67 -3.03
C LEU A 202 8.28 -21.81 -3.97
N PRO A 203 7.38 -22.45 -4.74
CA PRO A 203 6.41 -21.72 -5.57
C PRO A 203 5.55 -20.79 -4.72
N THR A 204 5.33 -19.57 -5.22
CA THR A 204 4.47 -18.57 -4.56
C THR A 204 3.02 -18.70 -5.04
N ASN A 205 2.06 -18.28 -4.22
CA ASN A 205 0.70 -18.00 -4.65
C ASN A 205 0.56 -16.52 -5.10
N ILE A 206 -0.59 -16.16 -5.70
CA ILE A 206 -0.87 -14.81 -6.20
C ILE A 206 -0.65 -13.75 -5.11
N SER A 207 -1.19 -13.97 -3.91
CA SER A 207 -1.05 -13.00 -2.81
C SER A 207 0.40 -12.84 -2.35
N GLU A 208 1.20 -13.90 -2.41
CA GLU A 208 2.63 -13.84 -2.09
C GLU A 208 3.42 -13.08 -3.14
N GLN A 209 3.07 -13.19 -4.43
CA GLN A 209 3.72 -12.41 -5.50
C GLN A 209 3.50 -10.90 -5.36
N GLN A 210 2.45 -10.48 -4.67
CA GLN A 210 2.12 -9.08 -4.40
C GLN A 210 3.07 -8.39 -3.41
N PHE A 211 4.15 -9.03 -2.96
CA PHE A 211 5.20 -8.32 -2.23
C PHE A 211 5.96 -7.35 -3.14
N LEU A 212 5.92 -7.56 -4.47
CA LEU A 212 6.45 -6.66 -5.47
C LEU A 212 5.42 -5.57 -5.82
N PRO A 213 5.82 -4.29 -5.85
CA PRO A 213 4.93 -3.18 -6.17
C PRO A 213 4.19 -3.32 -7.50
N GLU A 214 4.89 -3.70 -8.58
CA GLU A 214 4.29 -3.85 -9.91
C GLU A 214 3.28 -5.00 -9.97
N ASN A 215 3.48 -6.08 -9.20
CA ASN A 215 2.53 -7.20 -9.15
C ASN A 215 1.25 -6.77 -8.43
N LEU A 216 1.39 -6.02 -7.33
CA LEU A 216 0.23 -5.48 -6.61
C LEU A 216 -0.54 -4.47 -7.47
N GLU A 217 0.15 -3.56 -8.15
CA GLU A 217 -0.42 -2.59 -9.09
C GLU A 217 -1.26 -3.31 -10.15
N HIS A 218 -0.66 -4.31 -10.82
CA HIS A 218 -1.35 -5.10 -11.84
C HIS A 218 -2.61 -5.79 -11.29
N ASP A 219 -2.50 -6.43 -10.13
CA ASP A 219 -3.61 -7.14 -9.50
C ASP A 219 -4.72 -6.17 -9.07
N PHE A 220 -4.38 -4.98 -8.59
CA PHE A 220 -5.35 -3.94 -8.21
C PHE A 220 -6.13 -3.41 -9.41
N SER A 221 -5.47 -3.22 -10.57
CA SER A 221 -6.13 -2.81 -11.82
C SER A 221 -7.26 -3.76 -12.22
N LEU A 222 -7.10 -5.06 -11.95
CA LEU A 222 -8.05 -6.10 -12.31
C LEU A 222 -9.03 -6.46 -11.18
N ALA A 223 -8.78 -5.97 -9.96
CA ALA A 223 -9.51 -6.39 -8.78
C ALA A 223 -10.94 -5.83 -8.74
N THR A 224 -11.82 -6.64 -8.16
CA THR A 224 -13.20 -6.27 -7.84
C THR A 224 -13.49 -6.47 -6.37
N ILE A 225 -14.43 -5.70 -5.84
CA ILE A 225 -14.93 -5.83 -4.47
C ILE A 225 -16.26 -6.56 -4.53
N GLU A 226 -16.32 -7.73 -3.90
CA GLU A 226 -17.53 -8.51 -3.68
C GLU A 226 -18.10 -8.14 -2.31
N THR A 227 -19.31 -7.55 -2.27
CA THR A 227 -19.99 -7.25 -1.01
C THR A 227 -20.44 -8.53 -0.33
N ASN A 228 -20.30 -8.62 0.99
CA ASN A 228 -20.86 -9.72 1.75
C ASN A 228 -22.39 -9.66 1.65
N THR A 229 -22.99 -10.52 0.83
CA THR A 229 -24.41 -10.80 0.93
C THR A 229 -24.58 -11.65 2.20
N ASP A 230 -25.20 -11.08 3.23
CA ASP A 230 -25.54 -11.81 4.45
C ASP A 230 -26.37 -13.04 4.07
N GLU A 231 -25.78 -14.23 4.15
CA GLU A 231 -26.48 -15.53 4.02
C GLU A 231 -27.47 -15.79 5.17
N ALA A 232 -27.75 -14.80 6.03
CA ALA A 232 -28.48 -14.99 7.28
C ALA A 232 -29.96 -14.67 7.22
N ASN A 233 -30.56 -14.24 6.07
CA ASN A 233 -32.04 -14.07 6.00
C ASN A 233 -32.59 -14.61 4.68
N ASN A 234 -32.98 -15.87 4.73
CA ASN A 234 -33.80 -16.53 3.71
C ASN A 234 -35.24 -15.95 3.71
N THR A 235 -35.39 -14.70 3.28
CA THR A 235 -36.71 -14.11 3.00
C THR A 235 -36.62 -13.45 1.63
N THR A 236 -37.28 -14.11 0.70
CA THR A 236 -37.45 -13.76 -0.71
C THR A 236 -38.07 -12.37 -0.86
N ILE A 237 -37.27 -11.32 -1.08
CA ILE A 237 -37.71 -10.10 -1.78
C ILE A 237 -36.48 -9.51 -2.50
N GLY A 238 -36.44 -9.67 -3.85
CA GLY A 238 -35.62 -8.87 -4.77
C GLY A 238 -34.12 -8.94 -4.51
N ALA A 239 -33.45 -9.98 -5.01
CA ALA A 239 -32.00 -9.99 -5.14
C ALA A 239 -31.56 -8.83 -6.05
N ASN A 240 -31.23 -7.69 -5.50
CA ASN A 240 -30.35 -6.73 -6.17
C ASN A 240 -28.97 -7.38 -6.25
N ASN A 241 -28.71 -8.08 -7.35
CA ASN A 241 -27.39 -8.47 -7.79
C ASN A 241 -26.62 -7.17 -8.07
N ALA A 242 -26.08 -6.54 -7.03
CA ALA A 242 -25.13 -5.44 -7.20
C ALA A 242 -23.93 -6.02 -7.94
N SER A 243 -23.70 -5.56 -9.15
CA SER A 243 -22.51 -5.93 -9.92
C SER A 243 -21.26 -5.65 -9.08
N PRO A 244 -20.26 -6.54 -9.10
CA PRO A 244 -19.04 -6.33 -8.32
C PRO A 244 -18.42 -4.97 -8.68
N ARG A 245 -18.08 -4.19 -7.66
CA ARG A 245 -17.48 -2.87 -7.82
C ARG A 245 -15.99 -3.03 -8.15
N LYS A 246 -15.47 -2.32 -9.15
CA LYS A 246 -14.02 -2.27 -9.38
C LYS A 246 -13.31 -1.66 -8.17
N LEU A 247 -12.16 -2.21 -7.81
CA LEU A 247 -11.31 -1.67 -6.73
C LEU A 247 -10.70 -0.32 -7.10
N VAL A 248 -10.28 -0.16 -8.35
CA VAL A 248 -9.66 1.05 -8.90
C VAL A 248 -10.65 1.76 -9.82
N SER A 249 -10.80 3.09 -9.63
CA SER A 249 -11.67 3.94 -10.42
C SER A 249 -10.94 4.70 -11.53
N HIS A 250 -9.66 5.08 -11.29
CA HIS A 250 -8.83 5.84 -12.21
C HIS A 250 -7.37 5.45 -12.07
N GLU A 251 -6.63 5.54 -13.18
CA GLU A 251 -5.20 5.19 -13.24
C GLU A 251 -4.46 6.21 -14.11
N GLU A 252 -3.31 6.69 -13.63
CA GLU A 252 -2.47 7.60 -14.39
C GLU A 252 -1.00 7.56 -13.96
N TYR A 253 -0.10 8.00 -14.83
CA TYR A 253 1.28 8.27 -14.48
C TYR A 253 1.42 9.69 -13.96
N ILE A 254 1.78 9.85 -12.69
CA ILE A 254 2.16 11.14 -12.08
C ILE A 254 3.54 11.57 -12.58
N ILE A 255 4.45 10.59 -12.66
CA ILE A 255 5.77 10.73 -13.27
C ILE A 255 5.89 9.61 -14.29
N PRO A 256 6.03 9.92 -15.60
CA PRO A 256 6.05 8.90 -16.66
C PRO A 256 7.29 8.00 -16.60
N LYS A 257 7.21 6.83 -17.21
CA LYS A 257 8.39 6.00 -17.51
C LYS A 257 9.21 6.70 -18.60
N TYR A 258 10.51 6.89 -18.34
CA TYR A 258 11.45 7.45 -19.30
C TYR A 258 12.05 6.35 -20.20
#